data_22dc06e0af6103b240d42858a2d78847
#
_entry.id   22dc06e0af6103b240d42858a2d78847
#
_cell.length_a   1.000
_cell.length_b   1.000
_cell.length_c   1.000
_cell.angle_alpha   90.00
_cell.angle_beta   90.00
_cell.angle_gamma   90.00
#
_symmetry.space_group_name_H-M   'P 1'
#
loop_
_entity.id
_entity.type
_entity.pdbx_description
1 polymer ?
#
loop_
_entity_poly.entity_id
_entity_poly.type
_entity_poly.pdbx_seq_one_letter_code
_entity_poly.pdbx_strand_id
1 'polypeptide(L)'
;MTNKEKPYIDKGTCVGCSLCVENCPTDCLAIEGPEYHGDIETKAYLSEPDKCIGCKLCAKACPIDAIHFGDAALQQKSGGVKMSLYKAFCRVYQGVFKIGMNVIPWGMPITLEGPGSLKKLPDWIRQKGFHRVLIVTDHMLSEMGMLDPLYEAMDEAGVTYTLYDGVQPNPTNINVEEGLKLFHENNCQAIVAFGGGSPMDCAKGIGAMHVKKGKTVEDLQGLFRVLRKIPTIFAVPTTAGTGSETTVAAVITNVETSHKASMNDIFLMPRYAIMDPTLTVGLPPKVTATTGMDALCHAVEAYTNHTYNSKLENELCEKAVKLIYNNLYKAYCDGSDLEARMNMQDAAFYAGRAFTRGCVGYVHAVGHTLGGLYHTPHGLTMSVILPHVMRQFGPAAHKYLARLAEVCEMPICSQPGATIADKAEAFISWIEDLKEKMEIPVHLDVIQKQDIPQIIKWAMKEANPLYPVPVIWGVSDFEKLIDTVRGK
;
A
#
# COMPACT_ATOMS: atom_id res chain seq x y z
N MET A 1 39.45 11.75 38.98
CA MET A 1 38.03 11.58 38.60
C MET A 1 37.96 11.35 37.10
N THR A 2 37.65 10.16 36.66
CA THR A 2 37.57 9.81 35.24
C THR A 2 36.45 10.60 34.59
N ASN A 3 36.78 11.41 33.61
CA ASN A 3 35.84 12.21 32.83
C ASN A 3 34.93 11.23 32.07
N LYS A 4 33.79 10.85 32.68
CA LYS A 4 32.84 9.93 32.05
C LYS A 4 32.10 10.70 30.95
N GLU A 5 32.15 10.20 29.71
CA GLU A 5 31.38 10.76 28.62
C GLU A 5 29.90 10.79 28.97
N LYS A 6 29.28 11.96 28.84
CA LYS A 6 27.82 12.15 29.09
C LYS A 6 27.04 12.05 27.74
N PRO A 7 25.78 11.59 27.79
CA PRO A 7 24.96 11.55 26.58
C PRO A 7 24.64 12.96 26.09
N TYR A 8 24.76 13.17 24.80
CA TYR A 8 24.17 14.27 24.08
C TYR A 8 22.88 13.76 23.40
N ILE A 9 21.79 14.46 23.59
CA ILE A 9 20.51 14.12 22.99
C ILE A 9 20.22 15.14 21.88
N ASP A 10 20.17 14.66 20.65
CA ASP A 10 19.75 15.46 19.51
C ASP A 10 18.26 15.76 19.61
N LYS A 11 17.92 16.95 20.04
CA LYS A 11 16.52 17.39 20.20
C LYS A 11 15.78 17.49 18.86
N GLY A 12 16.46 17.63 17.74
CA GLY A 12 15.88 17.59 16.40
C GLY A 12 15.43 16.19 15.98
N THR A 13 16.14 15.16 16.42
CA THR A 13 15.87 13.75 16.09
C THR A 13 15.04 13.06 17.17
N CYS A 14 15.11 13.50 18.44
CA CYS A 14 14.39 12.89 19.55
C CYS A 14 12.88 13.08 19.43
N VAL A 15 12.12 11.99 19.59
CA VAL A 15 10.64 11.96 19.52
C VAL A 15 9.99 11.67 20.89
N GLY A 16 10.69 11.84 21.98
CA GLY A 16 10.14 11.69 23.33
C GLY A 16 9.57 10.30 23.68
N CYS A 17 10.05 9.24 23.06
CA CYS A 17 9.50 7.87 23.20
C CYS A 17 9.79 7.19 24.55
N SER A 18 10.42 7.86 25.50
CA SER A 18 10.81 7.42 26.88
C SER A 18 11.76 6.21 26.97
N LEU A 19 12.00 5.44 25.93
CA LEU A 19 12.82 4.23 26.01
C LEU A 19 14.21 4.42 26.61
N CYS A 20 14.83 5.59 26.39
CA CYS A 20 16.10 5.92 26.99
C CYS A 20 16.02 6.16 28.50
N VAL A 21 14.88 6.69 28.97
CA VAL A 21 14.62 6.92 30.40
C VAL A 21 14.40 5.59 31.10
N GLU A 22 13.52 4.74 30.53
CA GLU A 22 13.19 3.41 31.07
C GLU A 22 14.40 2.47 31.14
N ASN A 23 15.36 2.64 30.23
CA ASN A 23 16.58 1.84 30.21
C ASN A 23 17.78 2.50 30.89
N CYS A 24 17.60 3.61 31.58
CA CYS A 24 18.66 4.27 32.32
C CYS A 24 18.83 3.66 33.73
N PRO A 25 19.92 2.95 34.04
CA PRO A 25 20.07 2.27 35.34
C PRO A 25 20.34 3.21 36.51
N THR A 26 20.50 4.51 36.26
CA THR A 26 20.78 5.54 37.28
C THR A 26 19.76 6.66 37.26
N ASP A 27 18.68 6.52 36.53
CA ASP A 27 17.56 7.48 36.42
C ASP A 27 18.04 8.92 36.15
N CYS A 28 19.09 9.08 35.34
CA CYS A 28 19.69 10.38 35.05
C CYS A 28 19.08 11.08 33.83
N LEU A 29 18.10 10.45 33.16
CA LEU A 29 17.40 10.98 32.01
C LEU A 29 15.94 11.21 32.38
N ALA A 30 15.34 12.28 31.84
CA ALA A 30 13.94 12.57 31.96
C ALA A 30 13.36 13.05 30.62
N ILE A 31 12.05 13.17 30.56
CA ILE A 31 11.30 13.73 29.42
C ILE A 31 10.90 15.16 29.76
N GLU A 32 11.14 16.10 28.87
CA GLU A 32 10.74 17.51 28.95
C GLU A 32 9.52 17.72 28.06
N GLY A 33 8.43 18.27 28.59
CA GLY A 33 7.19 18.56 27.84
C GLY A 33 5.92 18.22 28.62
N PRO A 34 4.72 18.47 28.06
CA PRO A 34 3.47 18.16 28.72
C PRO A 34 3.31 16.67 29.00
N GLU A 35 2.49 16.32 29.98
CA GLU A 35 2.35 14.98 30.59
C GLU A 35 1.99 13.82 29.66
N TYR A 36 1.90 14.04 28.33
CA TYR A 36 1.55 13.01 27.35
C TYR A 36 2.79 12.48 26.61
N HIS A 37 3.07 11.20 26.79
CA HIS A 37 4.08 10.46 26.03
C HIS A 37 3.77 10.50 24.52
N GLY A 38 4.65 11.14 23.73
CA GLY A 38 4.55 11.20 22.28
C GLY A 38 4.21 12.57 21.70
N ASP A 39 4.18 13.62 22.50
CA ASP A 39 4.10 15.00 22.03
C ASP A 39 5.39 15.39 21.30
N ILE A 40 5.27 16.10 20.17
CA ILE A 40 6.41 16.56 19.33
C ILE A 40 7.33 17.49 20.12
N GLU A 41 6.82 18.22 21.08
CA GLU A 41 7.60 19.06 21.97
C GLU A 41 8.27 18.28 23.11
N THR A 42 7.86 17.02 23.30
CA THR A 42 8.42 16.14 24.32
C THR A 42 9.77 15.62 23.87
N LYS A 43 10.81 15.96 24.59
CA LYS A 43 12.20 15.56 24.31
C LYS A 43 12.83 14.92 25.53
N ALA A 44 13.64 13.90 25.31
CA ALA A 44 14.50 13.39 26.37
C ALA A 44 15.61 14.41 26.66
N TYR A 45 15.98 14.53 27.93
CA TYR A 45 17.12 15.33 28.36
C TYR A 45 17.85 14.69 29.53
N LEU A 46 19.10 15.09 29.72
CA LEU A 46 19.90 14.65 30.84
C LEU A 46 19.56 15.49 32.08
N SER A 47 18.65 14.98 32.91
CA SER A 47 18.12 15.68 34.09
C SER A 47 19.11 15.75 35.24
N GLU A 48 19.87 14.67 35.44
CA GLU A 48 20.85 14.55 36.52
C GLU A 48 22.22 14.13 35.99
N PRO A 49 22.99 15.08 35.42
CA PRO A 49 24.27 14.78 34.79
C PRO A 49 25.28 14.05 35.69
N ASP A 50 25.26 14.32 37.00
CA ASP A 50 26.20 13.75 37.95
C ASP A 50 25.91 12.28 38.31
N LYS A 51 24.69 11.81 38.12
CA LYS A 51 24.29 10.41 38.25
C LYS A 51 24.69 9.57 37.03
N CYS A 52 24.95 10.20 35.89
CA CYS A 52 25.29 9.47 34.67
C CYS A 52 26.60 8.75 34.78
N ILE A 53 26.57 7.42 34.62
CA ILE A 53 27.76 6.56 34.67
C ILE A 53 28.38 6.30 33.29
N GLY A 54 27.85 6.85 32.20
CA GLY A 54 28.34 6.70 30.83
C GLY A 54 28.19 5.28 30.27
N CYS A 55 27.21 4.50 30.73
CA CYS A 55 27.02 3.10 30.34
C CYS A 55 26.54 2.88 28.89
N LYS A 56 26.09 3.93 28.21
CA LYS A 56 25.60 3.92 26.82
C LYS A 56 24.32 3.09 26.56
N LEU A 57 23.64 2.62 27.61
CA LEU A 57 22.39 1.85 27.46
C LEU A 57 21.27 2.68 26.83
N CYS A 58 21.17 3.97 27.19
CA CYS A 58 20.22 4.90 26.61
C CYS A 58 20.39 5.06 25.08
N ALA A 59 21.62 5.12 24.59
CA ALA A 59 21.90 5.17 23.15
C ALA A 59 21.54 3.85 22.46
N LYS A 60 21.78 2.70 23.11
CA LYS A 60 21.38 1.39 22.57
C LYS A 60 19.85 1.21 22.53
N ALA A 61 19.15 1.78 23.51
CA ALA A 61 17.69 1.72 23.60
C ALA A 61 16.98 2.70 22.65
N CYS A 62 17.69 3.72 22.14
CA CYS A 62 17.09 4.72 21.26
C CYS A 62 16.84 4.15 19.85
N PRO A 63 15.58 3.97 19.41
CA PRO A 63 15.28 3.34 18.13
C PRO A 63 15.61 4.21 16.92
N ILE A 64 15.77 5.53 17.15
CA ILE A 64 16.05 6.54 16.12
C ILE A 64 17.44 7.17 16.25
N ASP A 65 18.27 6.60 17.11
CA ASP A 65 19.65 7.02 17.32
C ASP A 65 19.83 8.51 17.67
N ALA A 66 18.92 9.06 18.47
CA ALA A 66 18.95 10.46 18.91
C ALA A 66 19.90 10.71 20.09
N ILE A 67 20.61 9.69 20.61
CA ILE A 67 21.46 9.80 21.79
C ILE A 67 22.88 9.41 21.48
N HIS A 68 23.80 10.35 21.64
CA HIS A 68 25.20 10.22 21.29
C HIS A 68 26.13 10.48 22.49
N PHE A 69 27.38 10.02 22.38
CA PHE A 69 28.46 10.23 23.36
C PHE A 69 29.70 10.72 22.63
N GLY A 70 30.41 11.70 23.18
CA GLY A 70 31.63 12.33 22.58
C GLY A 70 31.36 13.75 22.05
N ASP A 71 32.30 14.31 21.27
CA ASP A 71 32.20 15.68 20.75
C ASP A 71 31.11 15.85 19.68
N ALA A 72 30.34 16.91 19.76
CA ALA A 72 29.19 17.19 18.87
C ALA A 72 29.57 17.18 17.38
N ALA A 73 30.77 17.60 17.02
CA ALA A 73 31.25 17.61 15.63
C ALA A 73 31.61 16.20 15.10
N LEU A 74 32.01 15.28 15.97
CA LEU A 74 32.23 13.86 15.65
C LEU A 74 30.88 13.13 15.55
N GLN A 75 29.86 13.60 16.25
CA GLN A 75 28.52 13.03 16.31
C GLN A 75 27.74 13.21 15.02
N GLN A 76 27.83 14.37 14.36
CA GLN A 76 27.27 14.59 13.02
C GLN A 76 27.89 13.64 11.98
N LYS A 77 29.20 13.36 12.10
CA LYS A 77 29.87 12.37 11.22
C LYS A 77 29.45 10.93 11.52
N SER A 78 29.20 10.59 12.79
CA SER A 78 28.76 9.25 13.19
C SER A 78 27.32 8.97 12.77
N GLY A 79 26.42 9.95 12.82
CA GLY A 79 25.05 9.86 12.30
C GLY A 79 25.03 9.60 10.79
N GLY A 80 25.88 10.29 10.03
CA GLY A 80 26.05 10.04 8.60
C GLY A 80 26.59 8.64 8.29
N VAL A 81 27.51 8.12 9.08
CA VAL A 81 28.04 6.75 8.91
C VAL A 81 26.99 5.69 9.26
N LYS A 82 26.22 5.86 10.34
CA LYS A 82 25.16 4.91 10.73
C LYS A 82 24.02 4.90 9.71
N MET A 83 23.60 6.06 9.20
CA MET A 83 22.62 6.15 8.12
C MET A 83 23.14 5.50 6.85
N SER A 84 24.42 5.64 6.52
CA SER A 84 25.04 4.96 5.38
C SER A 84 25.05 3.44 5.55
N LEU A 85 25.35 2.93 6.75
CA LEU A 85 25.29 1.50 7.07
C LEU A 85 23.86 0.95 7.01
N TYR A 86 22.88 1.70 7.50
CA TYR A 86 21.48 1.32 7.40
C TYR A 86 21.00 1.23 5.94
N LYS A 87 21.33 2.23 5.13
CA LYS A 87 21.03 2.22 3.69
C LYS A 87 21.71 1.04 3.00
N ALA A 88 22.97 0.75 3.34
CA ALA A 88 23.70 -0.41 2.82
C ALA A 88 23.03 -1.72 3.24
N PHE A 89 22.63 -1.87 4.51
CA PHE A 89 21.87 -3.02 4.99
C PHE A 89 20.56 -3.21 4.19
N CYS A 90 19.77 -2.15 3.99
CA CYS A 90 18.55 -2.25 3.19
C CYS A 90 18.85 -2.73 1.76
N ARG A 91 19.90 -2.24 1.13
CA ARG A 91 20.26 -2.66 -0.24
C ARG A 91 20.74 -4.12 -0.30
N VAL A 92 21.51 -4.57 0.69
CA VAL A 92 21.91 -5.99 0.80
C VAL A 92 20.67 -6.86 1.00
N TYR A 93 19.77 -6.48 1.93
CA TYR A 93 18.52 -7.19 2.15
C TYR A 93 17.71 -7.31 0.85
N GLN A 94 17.53 -6.20 0.13
CA GLN A 94 16.81 -6.16 -1.14
C GLN A 94 17.50 -7.04 -2.20
N GLY A 95 18.81 -7.06 -2.23
CA GLY A 95 19.59 -7.93 -3.13
C GLY A 95 19.34 -9.42 -2.87
N VAL A 96 19.37 -9.83 -1.60
CA VAL A 96 19.08 -11.21 -1.19
C VAL A 96 17.60 -11.56 -1.46
N PHE A 97 16.68 -10.66 -1.11
CA PHE A 97 15.26 -10.86 -1.32
C PHE A 97 14.91 -11.02 -2.81
N LYS A 98 15.59 -10.27 -3.69
CA LYS A 98 15.47 -10.40 -5.16
C LYS A 98 15.73 -11.84 -5.63
N ILE A 99 16.70 -12.53 -5.04
CA ILE A 99 17.02 -13.92 -5.42
C ILE A 99 15.80 -14.80 -5.13
N GLY A 100 15.19 -14.66 -3.94
CA GLY A 100 13.96 -15.36 -3.58
C GLY A 100 12.80 -15.04 -4.54
N MET A 101 12.62 -13.75 -4.86
CA MET A 101 11.58 -13.28 -5.79
C MET A 101 11.72 -13.87 -7.20
N ASN A 102 12.93 -14.22 -7.65
CA ASN A 102 13.16 -14.86 -8.94
C ASN A 102 12.84 -16.35 -8.97
N VAL A 103 12.77 -17.00 -7.81
CA VAL A 103 12.44 -18.44 -7.69
C VAL A 103 10.94 -18.66 -7.52
N ILE A 104 10.21 -17.68 -7.01
CA ILE A 104 8.76 -17.75 -6.81
C ILE A 104 8.05 -17.82 -8.17
N PRO A 105 7.16 -18.81 -8.39
CA PRO A 105 6.36 -18.88 -9.61
C PRO A 105 5.22 -17.85 -9.58
N TRP A 106 5.50 -16.63 -10.01
CA TRP A 106 4.51 -15.56 -10.08
C TRP A 106 3.44 -15.88 -11.11
N GLY A 107 2.25 -16.19 -10.63
CA GLY A 107 1.08 -16.41 -11.47
C GLY A 107 0.46 -15.12 -12.02
N MET A 108 -0.56 -15.31 -12.84
CA MET A 108 -1.52 -14.29 -13.26
C MET A 108 -2.90 -14.95 -13.26
N PRO A 109 -3.96 -14.28 -12.78
CA PRO A 109 -5.31 -14.82 -12.87
C PRO A 109 -5.70 -15.08 -14.33
N ILE A 110 -6.51 -16.10 -14.53
CA ILE A 110 -7.14 -16.32 -15.83
C ILE A 110 -8.35 -15.39 -15.89
N THR A 111 -8.46 -14.61 -16.95
CA THR A 111 -9.49 -13.58 -17.08
C THR A 111 -10.68 -14.04 -17.93
N LEU A 112 -11.86 -13.52 -17.58
CA LEU A 112 -13.05 -13.52 -18.40
C LEU A 112 -13.42 -12.05 -18.62
N GLU A 113 -13.29 -11.58 -19.84
CA GLU A 113 -13.28 -10.14 -20.14
C GLU A 113 -14.46 -9.70 -21.00
N GLY A 114 -14.79 -8.43 -20.88
CA GLY A 114 -15.74 -7.71 -21.72
C GLY A 114 -17.12 -7.52 -21.11
N PRO A 115 -17.93 -6.65 -21.72
CA PRO A 115 -19.27 -6.32 -21.24
C PRO A 115 -20.17 -7.56 -21.11
N GLY A 116 -20.80 -7.73 -19.95
CA GLY A 116 -21.67 -8.86 -19.65
C GLY A 116 -20.93 -10.17 -19.32
N SER A 117 -19.61 -10.12 -19.12
CA SER A 117 -18.85 -11.31 -18.74
C SER A 117 -19.27 -11.87 -17.37
N LEU A 118 -19.85 -11.05 -16.49
CA LEU A 118 -20.42 -11.49 -15.22
C LEU A 118 -21.44 -12.62 -15.38
N LYS A 119 -22.31 -12.52 -16.38
CA LYS A 119 -23.36 -13.53 -16.64
C LYS A 119 -22.80 -14.89 -17.06
N LYS A 120 -21.55 -14.96 -17.53
CA LYS A 120 -20.87 -16.19 -17.92
C LYS A 120 -20.13 -16.84 -16.76
N LEU A 121 -20.00 -16.16 -15.62
CA LEU A 121 -19.26 -16.66 -14.45
C LEU A 121 -19.83 -17.97 -13.89
N PRO A 122 -21.15 -18.15 -13.73
CA PRO A 122 -21.71 -19.40 -13.17
C PRO A 122 -21.37 -20.64 -14.02
N ASP A 123 -21.47 -20.52 -15.33
CA ASP A 123 -21.04 -21.61 -16.22
C ASP A 123 -19.55 -21.93 -16.05
N TRP A 124 -18.73 -20.91 -15.88
CA TRP A 124 -17.31 -21.09 -15.65
C TRP A 124 -17.02 -21.77 -14.31
N ILE A 125 -17.74 -21.39 -13.25
CA ILE A 125 -17.70 -22.05 -11.93
C ILE A 125 -18.01 -23.55 -12.06
N ARG A 126 -19.09 -23.91 -12.79
CA ARG A 126 -19.46 -25.32 -13.03
C ARG A 126 -18.42 -26.08 -13.83
N GLN A 127 -17.89 -25.49 -14.89
CA GLN A 127 -16.83 -26.10 -15.70
C GLN A 127 -15.57 -26.40 -14.89
N LYS A 128 -15.34 -25.67 -13.78
CA LYS A 128 -14.24 -25.95 -12.83
C LYS A 128 -14.61 -26.96 -11.75
N GLY A 129 -15.83 -27.50 -11.78
CA GLY A 129 -16.30 -28.53 -10.86
C GLY A 129 -16.84 -28.01 -9.53
N PHE A 130 -17.17 -26.71 -9.44
CA PHE A 130 -17.78 -26.12 -8.26
C PHE A 130 -19.29 -25.99 -8.42
N HIS A 131 -20.03 -26.27 -7.34
CA HIS A 131 -21.49 -26.23 -7.32
C HIS A 131 -22.04 -25.38 -6.18
N ARG A 132 -21.24 -25.09 -5.16
CA ARG A 132 -21.61 -24.27 -4.00
C ARG A 132 -20.52 -23.24 -3.76
N VAL A 133 -20.88 -21.96 -3.79
CA VAL A 133 -19.93 -20.86 -3.61
C VAL A 133 -20.38 -19.91 -2.50
N LEU A 134 -19.41 -19.27 -1.83
CA LEU A 134 -19.67 -18.11 -0.99
C LEU A 134 -19.48 -16.85 -1.83
N ILE A 135 -20.48 -16.00 -1.92
CA ILE A 135 -20.36 -14.66 -2.49
C ILE A 135 -20.00 -13.71 -1.34
N VAL A 136 -18.86 -13.01 -1.46
CA VAL A 136 -18.37 -12.05 -0.47
C VAL A 136 -18.44 -10.65 -1.09
N THR A 137 -19.19 -9.75 -0.47
CA THR A 137 -19.44 -8.39 -0.95
C THR A 137 -19.68 -7.44 0.21
N ASP A 138 -19.94 -6.17 -0.08
CA ASP A 138 -20.41 -5.18 0.89
C ASP A 138 -21.91 -4.92 0.73
N HIS A 139 -22.50 -4.40 1.81
CA HIS A 139 -23.94 -4.18 1.90
C HIS A 139 -24.47 -3.18 0.84
N MET A 140 -23.66 -2.15 0.53
CA MET A 140 -24.06 -1.12 -0.44
C MET A 140 -24.24 -1.72 -1.85
N LEU A 141 -23.29 -2.57 -2.29
CA LEU A 141 -23.39 -3.22 -3.60
C LEU A 141 -24.57 -4.19 -3.67
N SER A 142 -24.87 -4.87 -2.54
CA SER A 142 -26.03 -5.76 -2.41
C SER A 142 -27.35 -4.96 -2.51
N GLU A 143 -27.50 -3.87 -1.75
CA GLU A 143 -28.69 -3.02 -1.78
C GLU A 143 -28.91 -2.32 -3.13
N MET A 144 -27.84 -1.98 -3.84
CA MET A 144 -27.93 -1.38 -5.18
C MET A 144 -28.39 -2.36 -6.27
N GLY A 145 -28.59 -3.65 -5.96
CA GLY A 145 -28.95 -4.68 -6.93
C GLY A 145 -27.85 -5.01 -7.95
N MET A 146 -26.60 -4.66 -7.66
CA MET A 146 -25.49 -4.93 -8.59
C MET A 146 -25.20 -6.42 -8.77
N LEU A 147 -25.65 -7.25 -7.83
CA LEU A 147 -25.49 -8.69 -7.88
C LEU A 147 -26.67 -9.41 -8.56
N ASP A 148 -27.80 -8.72 -8.84
CA ASP A 148 -29.00 -9.36 -9.41
C ASP A 148 -28.70 -10.12 -10.70
N PRO A 149 -27.92 -9.57 -11.68
CA PRO A 149 -27.57 -10.32 -12.88
C PRO A 149 -26.72 -11.57 -12.60
N LEU A 150 -25.96 -11.58 -11.49
CA LEU A 150 -25.19 -12.75 -11.07
C LEU A 150 -26.12 -13.78 -10.44
N TYR A 151 -27.05 -13.38 -9.59
CA TYR A 151 -28.02 -14.30 -8.96
C TYR A 151 -28.86 -15.02 -10.01
N GLU A 152 -29.44 -14.26 -10.97
CA GLU A 152 -30.21 -14.85 -12.09
C GLU A 152 -29.36 -15.89 -12.85
N ALA A 153 -28.13 -15.53 -13.20
CA ALA A 153 -27.23 -16.44 -13.93
C ALA A 153 -26.81 -17.66 -13.08
N MET A 154 -26.66 -17.51 -11.76
CA MET A 154 -26.37 -18.63 -10.84
C MET A 154 -27.53 -19.62 -10.78
N ASP A 155 -28.77 -19.11 -10.70
CA ASP A 155 -29.98 -19.93 -10.66
C ASP A 155 -30.17 -20.69 -11.97
N GLU A 156 -30.01 -20.03 -13.12
CA GLU A 156 -30.07 -20.65 -14.45
C GLU A 156 -29.03 -21.75 -14.63
N ALA A 157 -27.81 -21.50 -14.14
CA ALA A 157 -26.71 -22.47 -14.22
C ALA A 157 -26.81 -23.59 -13.16
N GLY A 158 -27.71 -23.50 -12.18
CA GLY A 158 -27.81 -24.46 -11.07
C GLY A 158 -26.60 -24.42 -10.15
N VAL A 159 -26.02 -23.26 -9.90
CA VAL A 159 -24.95 -23.02 -8.91
C VAL A 159 -25.57 -22.47 -7.64
N THR A 160 -25.46 -23.21 -6.57
CA THR A 160 -25.93 -22.75 -5.24
C THR A 160 -24.96 -21.75 -4.66
N TYR A 161 -25.47 -20.65 -4.14
CA TYR A 161 -24.65 -19.63 -3.49
C TYR A 161 -25.15 -19.29 -2.10
N THR A 162 -24.20 -18.85 -1.27
CA THR A 162 -24.45 -18.24 0.05
C THR A 162 -23.91 -16.82 -0.01
N LEU A 163 -24.71 -15.84 0.39
CA LEU A 163 -24.28 -14.45 0.42
C LEU A 163 -23.68 -14.08 1.78
N TYR A 164 -22.55 -13.42 1.76
CA TYR A 164 -22.00 -12.63 2.86
C TYR A 164 -21.76 -11.20 2.38
N ASP A 165 -22.59 -10.27 2.78
CA ASP A 165 -22.56 -8.85 2.41
C ASP A 165 -22.16 -7.92 3.57
N GLY A 166 -21.62 -8.50 4.65
CA GLY A 166 -21.22 -7.76 5.85
C GLY A 166 -19.83 -7.07 5.77
N VAL A 167 -19.17 -7.07 4.59
CA VAL A 167 -17.82 -6.51 4.49
C VAL A 167 -17.85 -4.98 4.62
N GLN A 168 -17.08 -4.47 5.55
CA GLN A 168 -16.94 -3.02 5.77
C GLN A 168 -15.81 -2.43 4.93
N PRO A 169 -15.84 -1.12 4.64
CA PRO A 169 -14.64 -0.41 4.17
C PRO A 169 -13.48 -0.66 5.14
N ASN A 170 -12.33 -1.13 4.64
CA ASN A 170 -11.25 -1.70 5.46
C ASN A 170 -11.70 -2.95 6.24
N PRO A 171 -11.74 -4.12 5.60
CA PRO A 171 -12.29 -5.34 6.18
C PRO A 171 -11.59 -5.71 7.48
N THR A 172 -12.36 -6.27 8.41
CA THR A 172 -11.89 -6.60 9.75
C THR A 172 -11.70 -8.10 9.94
N ASN A 173 -10.98 -8.49 10.99
CA ASN A 173 -10.90 -9.89 11.40
C ASN A 173 -12.28 -10.48 11.68
N ILE A 174 -13.25 -9.71 12.20
CA ILE A 174 -14.63 -10.15 12.41
C ILE A 174 -15.30 -10.48 11.06
N ASN A 175 -15.14 -9.63 10.04
CA ASN A 175 -15.70 -9.93 8.71
C ASN A 175 -15.15 -11.25 8.15
N VAL A 176 -13.89 -11.53 8.36
CA VAL A 176 -13.26 -12.80 7.93
C VAL A 176 -13.86 -13.98 8.69
N GLU A 177 -14.05 -13.86 10.01
CA GLU A 177 -14.61 -14.94 10.84
C GLU A 177 -16.07 -15.23 10.50
N GLU A 178 -16.90 -14.21 10.29
CA GLU A 178 -18.30 -14.35 9.89
C GLU A 178 -18.42 -15.02 8.52
N GLY A 179 -17.65 -14.55 7.54
CA GLY A 179 -17.62 -15.17 6.21
C GLY A 179 -17.10 -16.58 6.23
N LEU A 180 -16.09 -16.90 7.06
CA LEU A 180 -15.58 -18.26 7.25
C LEU A 180 -16.62 -19.21 7.85
N LYS A 181 -17.41 -18.73 8.83
CA LYS A 181 -18.51 -19.48 9.42
C LYS A 181 -19.53 -19.87 8.36
N LEU A 182 -19.99 -18.90 7.56
CA LEU A 182 -20.95 -19.15 6.47
C LEU A 182 -20.36 -20.11 5.41
N PHE A 183 -19.08 -19.98 5.07
CA PHE A 183 -18.38 -20.89 4.15
C PHE A 183 -18.45 -22.34 4.62
N HIS A 184 -18.25 -22.59 5.92
CA HIS A 184 -18.28 -23.93 6.49
C HIS A 184 -19.71 -24.46 6.64
N GLU A 185 -20.64 -23.67 7.17
CA GLU A 185 -22.03 -24.10 7.44
C GLU A 185 -22.75 -24.49 6.14
N ASN A 186 -22.43 -23.83 5.04
CA ASN A 186 -23.06 -24.08 3.74
C ASN A 186 -22.21 -24.99 2.83
N ASN A 187 -21.13 -25.57 3.36
CA ASN A 187 -20.23 -26.46 2.61
C ASN A 187 -19.78 -25.83 1.27
N CYS A 188 -19.44 -24.55 1.28
CA CYS A 188 -18.95 -23.85 0.10
C CYS A 188 -17.62 -24.44 -0.38
N GLN A 189 -17.41 -24.47 -1.70
CA GLN A 189 -16.26 -25.08 -2.37
C GLN A 189 -15.30 -24.03 -2.96
N ALA A 190 -15.84 -22.85 -3.27
CA ALA A 190 -15.10 -21.73 -3.84
C ALA A 190 -15.71 -20.42 -3.34
N ILE A 191 -15.03 -19.30 -3.62
CA ILE A 191 -15.45 -17.97 -3.20
C ILE A 191 -15.59 -17.09 -4.44
N VAL A 192 -16.67 -16.34 -4.55
CA VAL A 192 -16.83 -15.23 -5.48
C VAL A 192 -16.64 -13.95 -4.68
N ALA A 193 -15.56 -13.22 -4.93
CA ALA A 193 -15.27 -11.95 -4.30
C ALA A 193 -15.79 -10.82 -5.22
N PHE A 194 -16.94 -10.24 -4.87
CA PHE A 194 -17.62 -9.22 -5.69
C PHE A 194 -17.45 -7.84 -5.05
N GLY A 195 -16.76 -6.93 -5.70
CA GLY A 195 -16.59 -5.57 -5.19
C GLY A 195 -15.20 -4.99 -5.46
N GLY A 196 -14.84 -3.98 -4.67
CA GLY A 196 -13.49 -3.40 -4.69
C GLY A 196 -12.49 -4.20 -3.85
N GLY A 197 -11.41 -3.54 -3.39
CA GLY A 197 -10.37 -4.17 -2.58
C GLY A 197 -10.87 -4.84 -1.30
N SER A 198 -11.83 -4.23 -0.59
CA SER A 198 -12.30 -4.72 0.71
C SER A 198 -12.98 -6.10 0.65
N PRO A 199 -13.96 -6.36 -0.21
CA PRO A 199 -14.50 -7.71 -0.41
C PRO A 199 -13.46 -8.73 -0.87
N MET A 200 -12.52 -8.32 -1.73
CA MET A 200 -11.46 -9.21 -2.20
C MET A 200 -10.49 -9.59 -1.08
N ASP A 201 -10.07 -8.65 -0.27
CA ASP A 201 -9.16 -8.88 0.84
C ASP A 201 -9.83 -9.74 1.92
N CYS A 202 -11.13 -9.49 2.21
CA CYS A 202 -11.94 -10.34 3.09
C CYS A 202 -12.00 -11.78 2.55
N ALA A 203 -12.29 -11.98 1.27
CA ALA A 203 -12.35 -13.29 0.63
C ALA A 203 -11.01 -14.05 0.70
N LYS A 204 -9.89 -13.35 0.51
CA LYS A 204 -8.54 -13.92 0.70
C LYS A 204 -8.30 -14.31 2.16
N GLY A 205 -8.74 -13.46 3.11
CA GLY A 205 -8.69 -13.74 4.55
C GLY A 205 -9.48 -14.99 4.92
N ILE A 206 -10.72 -15.12 4.44
CA ILE A 206 -11.56 -16.31 4.61
C ILE A 206 -10.84 -17.56 4.10
N GLY A 207 -10.28 -17.48 2.87
CA GLY A 207 -9.53 -18.57 2.28
C GLY A 207 -8.30 -18.97 3.10
N ALA A 208 -7.56 -18.01 3.62
CA ALA A 208 -6.39 -18.24 4.47
C ALA A 208 -6.76 -18.91 5.78
N MET A 209 -7.79 -18.40 6.47
CA MET A 209 -8.28 -18.96 7.72
C MET A 209 -8.88 -20.37 7.55
N HIS A 210 -9.54 -20.65 6.43
CA HIS A 210 -10.05 -21.99 6.10
C HIS A 210 -8.94 -23.04 6.11
N VAL A 211 -7.76 -22.73 5.56
CA VAL A 211 -6.65 -23.70 5.46
C VAL A 211 -5.71 -23.69 6.66
N LYS A 212 -5.79 -22.67 7.52
CA LYS A 212 -4.95 -22.49 8.72
C LYS A 212 -5.76 -22.64 10.01
N LYS A 213 -6.41 -23.79 10.17
CA LYS A 213 -7.23 -24.11 11.36
C LYS A 213 -6.48 -23.84 12.67
N GLY A 214 -7.15 -23.17 13.61
CA GLY A 214 -6.60 -22.84 14.94
C GLY A 214 -5.62 -21.67 14.94
N LYS A 215 -5.53 -20.91 13.83
CA LYS A 215 -4.80 -19.65 13.74
C LYS A 215 -5.77 -18.49 13.75
N THR A 216 -5.28 -17.30 14.11
CA THR A 216 -6.00 -16.03 13.98
C THR A 216 -5.54 -15.30 12.72
N VAL A 217 -6.25 -14.24 12.32
CA VAL A 217 -5.84 -13.36 11.22
C VAL A 217 -4.46 -12.75 11.52
N GLU A 218 -4.22 -12.38 12.78
CA GLU A 218 -2.95 -11.80 13.24
C GLU A 218 -1.77 -12.77 13.10
N ASP A 219 -1.98 -14.05 13.38
CA ASP A 219 -0.96 -15.09 13.18
C ASP A 219 -0.49 -15.19 11.71
N LEU A 220 -1.36 -14.79 10.78
CA LEU A 220 -1.11 -14.87 9.34
C LEU A 220 -0.58 -13.57 8.72
N GLN A 221 -0.48 -12.49 9.51
CA GLN A 221 0.10 -11.23 9.04
C GLN A 221 1.58 -11.36 8.71
N GLY A 222 2.04 -10.58 7.74
CA GLY A 222 3.42 -10.58 7.25
C GLY A 222 3.60 -11.43 5.99
N LEU A 223 4.82 -11.93 5.76
CA LEU A 223 5.19 -12.63 4.54
C LEU A 223 5.13 -14.16 4.71
N PHE A 224 4.53 -14.86 3.75
CA PHE A 224 4.57 -16.32 3.62
C PHE A 224 4.12 -17.08 4.88
N ARG A 225 3.00 -16.67 5.48
CA ARG A 225 2.43 -17.33 6.67
C ARG A 225 1.35 -18.35 6.33
N VAL A 226 0.74 -18.25 5.15
CA VAL A 226 -0.30 -19.18 4.69
C VAL A 226 0.32 -20.45 4.10
N LEU A 227 1.16 -20.35 3.09
CA LEU A 227 1.91 -21.47 2.45
C LEU A 227 1.05 -22.72 2.17
N ARG A 228 -0.23 -22.52 1.89
CA ARG A 228 -1.20 -23.56 1.54
C ARG A 228 -2.19 -23.03 0.53
N LYS A 229 -2.56 -23.88 -0.43
CA LYS A 229 -3.55 -23.55 -1.44
C LYS A 229 -4.90 -23.29 -0.76
N ILE A 230 -5.41 -22.09 -0.90
CA ILE A 230 -6.73 -21.68 -0.40
C ILE A 230 -7.84 -22.13 -1.35
N PRO A 231 -9.14 -22.10 -0.95
CA PRO A 231 -10.26 -22.27 -1.86
C PRO A 231 -10.13 -21.36 -3.07
N THR A 232 -10.59 -21.83 -4.22
CA THR A 232 -10.53 -21.02 -5.45
C THR A 232 -11.33 -19.74 -5.29
N ILE A 233 -10.71 -18.61 -5.58
CA ILE A 233 -11.36 -17.30 -5.62
C ILE A 233 -11.61 -16.90 -7.08
N PHE A 234 -12.85 -16.51 -7.37
CA PHE A 234 -13.30 -15.80 -8.56
C PHE A 234 -13.46 -14.34 -8.17
N ALA A 235 -12.55 -13.48 -8.60
CA ALA A 235 -12.58 -12.06 -8.28
C ALA A 235 -13.41 -11.31 -9.32
N VAL A 236 -14.34 -10.49 -8.86
CA VAL A 236 -15.22 -9.66 -9.70
C VAL A 236 -15.05 -8.20 -9.29
N PRO A 237 -14.05 -7.48 -9.87
CA PRO A 237 -13.79 -6.10 -9.50
C PRO A 237 -14.90 -5.17 -9.98
N THR A 238 -15.43 -4.36 -9.07
CA THR A 238 -16.38 -3.28 -9.35
C THR A 238 -15.71 -1.89 -9.33
N THR A 239 -14.41 -1.85 -9.10
CA THR A 239 -13.57 -0.64 -9.15
C THR A 239 -12.35 -0.87 -10.03
N ALA A 240 -11.81 0.19 -10.60
CA ALA A 240 -10.61 0.15 -11.44
C ALA A 240 -9.46 0.89 -10.70
N GLY A 241 -8.89 0.26 -9.66
CA GLY A 241 -7.89 0.92 -8.83
C GLY A 241 -6.96 -0.05 -8.10
N THR A 242 -7.49 -0.76 -7.13
CA THR A 242 -6.69 -1.58 -6.19
C THR A 242 -5.92 -2.72 -6.83
N GLY A 243 -6.39 -3.25 -7.96
CA GLY A 243 -5.80 -4.43 -8.58
C GLY A 243 -5.81 -5.68 -7.68
N SER A 244 -6.64 -5.71 -6.61
CA SER A 244 -6.63 -6.81 -5.63
C SER A 244 -6.94 -8.15 -6.27
N GLU A 245 -7.63 -8.19 -7.41
CA GLU A 245 -7.87 -9.39 -8.22
C GLU A 245 -6.57 -10.07 -8.71
N THR A 246 -5.44 -9.34 -8.73
CA THR A 246 -4.13 -9.84 -9.18
C THR A 246 -3.07 -9.89 -8.10
N THR A 247 -3.41 -9.50 -6.87
CA THR A 247 -2.42 -9.38 -5.79
C THR A 247 -2.35 -10.60 -4.89
N VAL A 248 -1.20 -10.78 -4.27
CA VAL A 248 -0.93 -11.79 -3.22
C VAL A 248 -1.16 -11.23 -1.82
N ALA A 249 -1.66 -10.01 -1.72
CA ALA A 249 -1.89 -9.31 -0.46
C ALA A 249 -3.38 -9.35 -0.06
N ALA A 250 -3.63 -9.37 1.25
CA ALA A 250 -4.91 -9.07 1.86
C ALA A 250 -4.68 -8.20 3.09
N VAL A 251 -5.31 -7.03 3.12
CA VAL A 251 -5.13 -6.06 4.20
C VAL A 251 -6.34 -6.11 5.12
N ILE A 252 -6.15 -6.58 6.34
CA ILE A 252 -7.22 -6.78 7.34
C ILE A 252 -6.94 -5.95 8.58
N THR A 253 -7.97 -5.30 9.10
CA THR A 253 -7.90 -4.50 10.31
C THR A 253 -8.30 -5.35 11.52
N ASN A 254 -7.50 -5.36 12.56
CA ASN A 254 -7.89 -5.93 13.84
C ASN A 254 -8.74 -4.90 14.58
N VAL A 255 -9.97 -5.28 14.98
CA VAL A 255 -10.93 -4.35 15.63
C VAL A 255 -10.51 -3.94 17.04
N GLU A 256 -9.79 -4.81 17.77
CA GLU A 256 -9.39 -4.55 19.16
C GLU A 256 -8.22 -3.56 19.24
N THR A 257 -7.27 -3.69 18.31
CA THR A 257 -6.04 -2.89 18.30
C THR A 257 -6.08 -1.74 17.32
N SER A 258 -7.11 -1.67 16.44
CA SER A 258 -7.20 -0.77 15.30
C SER A 258 -5.99 -0.86 14.35
N HIS A 259 -5.21 -1.93 14.47
CA HIS A 259 -4.02 -2.15 13.66
C HIS A 259 -4.39 -2.77 12.31
N LYS A 260 -4.05 -2.05 11.24
CA LYS A 260 -4.22 -2.49 9.86
C LYS A 260 -2.93 -3.15 9.40
N ALA A 261 -2.97 -4.44 9.07
CA ALA A 261 -1.80 -5.17 8.62
C ALA A 261 -2.12 -6.10 7.43
N SER A 262 -1.11 -6.35 6.62
CA SER A 262 -1.25 -7.20 5.44
C SER A 262 -0.79 -8.62 5.68
N MET A 263 -1.55 -9.59 5.14
CA MET A 263 -1.09 -10.94 4.85
C MET A 263 -0.57 -10.96 3.42
N ASN A 264 0.62 -11.50 3.20
CA ASN A 264 1.23 -11.56 1.87
C ASN A 264 1.69 -12.99 1.60
N ASP A 265 1.00 -13.67 0.68
CA ASP A 265 1.32 -15.05 0.33
C ASP A 265 0.88 -15.36 -1.11
N ILE A 266 1.70 -16.09 -1.85
CA ILE A 266 1.42 -16.43 -3.25
C ILE A 266 0.11 -17.20 -3.45
N PHE A 267 -0.36 -17.89 -2.43
CA PHE A 267 -1.61 -18.64 -2.47
C PHE A 267 -2.86 -17.76 -2.25
N LEU A 268 -2.71 -16.48 -1.90
CA LEU A 268 -3.82 -15.53 -1.77
C LEU A 268 -4.26 -14.93 -3.10
N MET A 269 -3.44 -15.05 -4.15
CA MET A 269 -3.81 -14.53 -5.48
C MET A 269 -5.06 -15.25 -5.99
N PRO A 270 -6.11 -14.52 -6.38
CA PRO A 270 -7.27 -15.09 -7.03
C PRO A 270 -6.89 -15.91 -8.26
N ARG A 271 -7.55 -17.03 -8.45
CA ARG A 271 -7.27 -17.89 -9.61
C ARG A 271 -7.90 -17.35 -10.89
N TYR A 272 -9.03 -16.68 -10.74
CA TYR A 272 -9.85 -16.19 -11.84
C TYR A 272 -10.27 -14.75 -11.58
N ALA A 273 -10.31 -13.92 -12.62
CA ALA A 273 -10.81 -12.54 -12.56
C ALA A 273 -11.83 -12.30 -13.67
N ILE A 274 -12.95 -11.67 -13.33
CA ILE A 274 -14.04 -11.34 -14.23
C ILE A 274 -14.00 -9.83 -14.47
N MET A 275 -13.49 -9.43 -15.62
CA MET A 275 -13.25 -8.05 -16.01
C MET A 275 -14.42 -7.53 -16.81
N ASP A 276 -15.53 -7.20 -16.13
CA ASP A 276 -16.76 -6.68 -16.73
C ASP A 276 -16.84 -5.16 -16.53
N PRO A 277 -16.60 -4.34 -17.57
CA PRO A 277 -16.61 -2.89 -17.44
C PRO A 277 -17.98 -2.33 -17.07
N THR A 278 -19.07 -3.07 -17.33
CA THR A 278 -20.44 -2.62 -16.97
C THR A 278 -20.62 -2.45 -15.46
N LEU A 279 -19.83 -3.18 -14.65
CA LEU A 279 -19.84 -3.07 -13.20
C LEU A 279 -19.22 -1.77 -12.67
N THR A 280 -18.49 -1.03 -13.53
CA THR A 280 -17.83 0.22 -13.15
C THR A 280 -18.54 1.47 -13.67
N VAL A 281 -19.56 1.31 -14.52
CA VAL A 281 -20.30 2.43 -15.15
C VAL A 281 -20.97 3.33 -14.09
N GLY A 282 -21.53 2.73 -13.04
CA GLY A 282 -22.19 3.46 -11.95
C GLY A 282 -21.27 4.15 -10.94
N LEU A 283 -19.95 4.02 -11.09
CA LEU A 283 -19.03 4.66 -10.16
C LEU A 283 -19.10 6.19 -10.21
N PRO A 284 -19.26 6.86 -9.05
CA PRO A 284 -19.20 8.32 -9.01
C PRO A 284 -17.88 8.86 -9.57
N PRO A 285 -17.85 10.04 -10.20
CA PRO A 285 -16.63 10.64 -10.74
C PRO A 285 -15.47 10.72 -9.72
N LYS A 286 -15.75 11.10 -8.47
CA LYS A 286 -14.75 11.15 -7.40
C LYS A 286 -14.12 9.77 -7.10
N VAL A 287 -14.93 8.72 -7.15
CA VAL A 287 -14.42 7.34 -6.94
C VAL A 287 -13.60 6.91 -8.15
N THR A 288 -14.08 7.20 -9.37
CA THR A 288 -13.33 6.96 -10.61
C THR A 288 -11.96 7.64 -10.57
N ALA A 289 -11.92 8.93 -10.18
CA ALA A 289 -10.68 9.71 -10.07
C ALA A 289 -9.70 9.08 -9.07
N THR A 290 -10.15 8.84 -7.85
CA THR A 290 -9.26 8.40 -6.77
C THR A 290 -8.80 6.95 -6.97
N THR A 291 -9.65 6.05 -7.47
CA THR A 291 -9.25 4.67 -7.78
C THR A 291 -8.31 4.60 -8.98
N GLY A 292 -8.58 5.39 -10.04
CA GLY A 292 -7.67 5.44 -11.19
C GLY A 292 -6.31 6.04 -10.86
N MET A 293 -6.26 7.04 -9.99
CA MET A 293 -5.00 7.57 -9.46
C MET A 293 -4.28 6.57 -8.56
N ASP A 294 -4.99 5.73 -7.83
CA ASP A 294 -4.42 4.64 -7.06
C ASP A 294 -3.71 3.61 -7.97
N ALA A 295 -4.40 3.20 -9.05
CA ALA A 295 -3.77 2.36 -10.08
C ALA A 295 -2.51 3.01 -10.69
N LEU A 296 -2.52 4.34 -10.91
CA LEU A 296 -1.35 5.08 -11.36
C LEU A 296 -0.22 5.02 -10.33
N CYS A 297 -0.53 5.21 -9.04
CA CYS A 297 0.46 5.10 -7.96
C CYS A 297 1.10 3.70 -7.95
N HIS A 298 0.29 2.66 -8.01
CA HIS A 298 0.77 1.27 -8.09
C HIS A 298 1.75 1.06 -9.24
N ALA A 299 1.38 1.50 -10.45
CA ALA A 299 2.22 1.34 -11.64
C ALA A 299 3.52 2.16 -11.54
N VAL A 300 3.46 3.42 -11.10
CA VAL A 300 4.61 4.32 -11.02
C VAL A 300 5.57 3.87 -9.92
N GLU A 301 5.07 3.51 -8.73
CA GLU A 301 5.92 3.02 -7.65
C GLU A 301 6.59 1.69 -8.02
N ALA A 302 5.83 0.71 -8.54
CA ALA A 302 6.40 -0.54 -8.99
C ALA A 302 7.45 -0.34 -10.08
N TYR A 303 7.24 0.59 -11.01
CA TYR A 303 8.19 0.89 -12.09
C TYR A 303 9.48 1.54 -11.59
N THR A 304 9.36 2.51 -10.70
CA THR A 304 10.52 3.19 -10.11
C THR A 304 11.31 2.29 -9.15
N ASN A 305 10.64 1.36 -8.49
CA ASN A 305 11.26 0.37 -7.60
C ASN A 305 12.13 -0.68 -8.33
N HIS A 306 11.96 -0.89 -9.58
CA HIS A 306 12.65 -1.78 -10.54
C HIS A 306 13.49 -2.96 -10.03
N THR A 307 13.98 -2.96 -8.80
CA THR A 307 14.92 -3.96 -8.25
C THR A 307 14.38 -5.39 -8.30
N TYR A 308 13.09 -5.59 -8.00
CA TYR A 308 12.45 -6.91 -8.01
C TYR A 308 11.77 -7.24 -9.33
N ASN A 309 11.57 -6.25 -10.20
CA ASN A 309 10.89 -6.43 -11.47
C ASN A 309 11.66 -7.34 -12.42
N SER A 310 10.93 -8.12 -13.17
CA SER A 310 11.38 -8.69 -14.42
C SER A 310 10.99 -7.78 -15.60
N LYS A 311 11.30 -8.22 -16.82
CA LYS A 311 10.85 -7.53 -18.04
C LYS A 311 9.32 -7.43 -18.09
N LEU A 312 8.61 -8.49 -17.65
CA LEU A 312 7.15 -8.52 -17.64
C LEU A 312 6.56 -7.44 -16.74
N GLU A 313 7.02 -7.31 -15.49
CA GLU A 313 6.50 -6.29 -14.58
C GLU A 313 6.72 -4.87 -15.13
N ASN A 314 7.87 -4.60 -15.72
CA ASN A 314 8.13 -3.30 -16.35
C ASN A 314 7.17 -3.03 -17.53
N GLU A 315 6.95 -4.01 -18.41
CA GLU A 315 6.00 -3.89 -19.53
C GLU A 315 4.56 -3.69 -19.03
N LEU A 316 4.17 -4.36 -17.95
CA LEU A 316 2.84 -4.18 -17.36
C LEU A 316 2.67 -2.79 -16.75
N CYS A 317 3.69 -2.24 -16.06
CA CYS A 317 3.67 -0.87 -15.57
C CYS A 317 3.53 0.14 -16.73
N GLU A 318 4.34 -0.01 -17.79
CA GLU A 318 4.28 0.86 -18.97
C GLU A 318 2.90 0.81 -19.64
N LYS A 319 2.31 -0.38 -19.79
CA LYS A 319 0.94 -0.53 -20.32
C LYS A 319 -0.09 0.13 -19.42
N ALA A 320 -0.03 -0.11 -18.10
CA ALA A 320 -0.96 0.48 -17.15
C ALA A 320 -0.93 2.01 -17.20
N VAL A 321 0.27 2.61 -17.17
CA VAL A 321 0.43 4.06 -17.23
C VAL A 321 -0.11 4.63 -18.55
N LYS A 322 0.16 3.98 -19.70
CA LYS A 322 -0.37 4.43 -20.99
C LYS A 322 -1.89 4.37 -21.07
N LEU A 323 -2.49 3.30 -20.54
CA LEU A 323 -3.95 3.18 -20.48
C LEU A 323 -4.56 4.26 -19.58
N ILE A 324 -3.99 4.51 -18.41
CA ILE A 324 -4.45 5.57 -17.49
C ILE A 324 -4.31 6.94 -18.13
N TYR A 325 -3.16 7.22 -18.75
CA TYR A 325 -2.91 8.49 -19.45
C TYR A 325 -3.99 8.82 -20.48
N ASN A 326 -4.43 7.83 -21.23
CA ASN A 326 -5.39 8.00 -22.31
C ASN A 326 -6.86 7.95 -21.87
N ASN A 327 -7.18 7.32 -20.73
CA ASN A 327 -8.56 6.94 -20.43
C ASN A 327 -9.09 7.43 -19.07
N LEU A 328 -8.23 7.73 -18.06
CA LEU A 328 -8.73 8.09 -16.73
C LEU A 328 -9.61 9.34 -16.76
N TYR A 329 -9.17 10.39 -17.42
CA TYR A 329 -9.95 11.63 -17.51
C TYR A 329 -11.23 11.45 -18.35
N LYS A 330 -11.20 10.59 -19.38
CA LYS A 330 -12.41 10.25 -20.15
C LYS A 330 -13.45 9.55 -19.26
N ALA A 331 -13.02 8.49 -18.55
CA ALA A 331 -13.88 7.76 -17.63
C ALA A 331 -14.39 8.62 -16.46
N TYR A 332 -13.63 9.64 -16.05
CA TYR A 332 -14.07 10.62 -15.07
C TYR A 332 -15.16 11.56 -15.61
N CYS A 333 -14.99 12.05 -16.84
CA CYS A 333 -15.93 12.97 -17.48
C CYS A 333 -17.21 12.24 -17.94
N ASP A 334 -17.07 11.04 -18.48
CA ASP A 334 -18.17 10.20 -18.96
C ASP A 334 -18.04 8.78 -18.39
N GLY A 335 -18.76 8.55 -17.30
CA GLY A 335 -18.81 7.24 -16.64
C GLY A 335 -19.46 6.16 -17.49
N SER A 336 -20.18 6.49 -18.56
CA SER A 336 -20.84 5.55 -19.48
C SER A 336 -19.94 5.08 -20.62
N ASP A 337 -18.76 5.68 -20.83
CA ASP A 337 -17.78 5.25 -21.81
C ASP A 337 -17.19 3.87 -21.44
N LEU A 338 -17.79 2.82 -21.98
CA LEU A 338 -17.39 1.44 -21.71
C LEU A 338 -15.98 1.12 -22.15
N GLU A 339 -15.47 1.76 -23.22
CA GLU A 339 -14.08 1.56 -23.67
C GLU A 339 -13.10 2.15 -22.64
N ALA A 340 -13.36 3.37 -22.18
CA ALA A 340 -12.55 3.99 -21.14
C ALA A 340 -12.63 3.18 -19.83
N ARG A 341 -13.81 2.69 -19.45
CA ARG A 341 -13.99 1.83 -18.26
C ARG A 341 -13.20 0.52 -18.36
N MET A 342 -13.26 -0.17 -19.50
CA MET A 342 -12.51 -1.40 -19.75
C MET A 342 -11.01 -1.14 -19.70
N ASN A 343 -10.54 -0.08 -20.36
CA ASN A 343 -9.13 0.30 -20.34
C ASN A 343 -8.63 0.64 -18.93
N MET A 344 -9.49 1.22 -18.07
CA MET A 344 -9.14 1.49 -16.67
C MET A 344 -9.12 0.22 -15.82
N GLN A 345 -10.03 -0.75 -16.05
CA GLN A 345 -9.95 -2.07 -15.39
C GLN A 345 -8.65 -2.79 -15.78
N ASP A 346 -8.31 -2.83 -17.06
CA ASP A 346 -7.07 -3.43 -17.56
C ASP A 346 -5.85 -2.76 -16.93
N ALA A 347 -5.86 -1.43 -16.84
CA ALA A 347 -4.78 -0.68 -16.21
C ALA A 347 -4.59 -1.06 -14.73
N ALA A 348 -5.70 -1.15 -13.97
CA ALA A 348 -5.66 -1.59 -12.56
C ALA A 348 -5.16 -3.03 -12.44
N PHE A 349 -5.60 -3.93 -13.31
CA PHE A 349 -5.15 -5.32 -13.38
C PHE A 349 -3.65 -5.42 -13.66
N TYR A 350 -3.13 -4.68 -14.65
CA TYR A 350 -1.71 -4.68 -14.98
C TYR A 350 -0.86 -4.05 -13.87
N ALA A 351 -1.29 -2.93 -13.31
CA ALA A 351 -0.64 -2.29 -12.18
C ALA A 351 -0.59 -3.22 -10.96
N GLY A 352 -1.73 -3.86 -10.64
CA GLY A 352 -1.86 -4.83 -9.55
C GLY A 352 -0.89 -6.00 -9.69
N ARG A 353 -0.83 -6.58 -10.89
CA ARG A 353 0.10 -7.66 -11.17
C ARG A 353 1.57 -7.22 -11.09
N ALA A 354 1.87 -6.02 -11.52
CA ALA A 354 3.23 -5.49 -11.49
C ALA A 354 3.71 -5.23 -10.05
N PHE A 355 2.92 -4.51 -9.24
CA PHE A 355 3.34 -4.20 -7.88
C PHE A 355 3.32 -5.41 -6.94
N THR A 356 2.58 -6.45 -7.25
CA THR A 356 2.61 -7.71 -6.50
C THR A 356 4.05 -8.26 -6.37
N ARG A 357 4.89 -8.03 -7.37
CA ARG A 357 6.32 -8.37 -7.34
C ARG A 357 7.20 -7.15 -7.10
N GLY A 358 6.91 -6.03 -7.78
CA GLY A 358 7.69 -4.79 -7.70
C GLY A 358 7.63 -4.09 -6.35
N CYS A 359 6.66 -4.45 -5.52
CA CYS A 359 6.24 -3.74 -4.32
C CYS A 359 5.74 -2.31 -4.61
N VAL A 360 5.08 -1.74 -3.64
CA VAL A 360 4.77 -0.31 -3.56
C VAL A 360 5.94 0.43 -2.91
N GLY A 361 5.82 1.74 -2.71
CA GLY A 361 6.90 2.56 -2.18
C GLY A 361 6.46 3.50 -1.04
N TYR A 362 7.06 4.67 -0.98
CA TYR A 362 6.80 5.64 0.09
C TYR A 362 5.45 6.34 -0.03
N VAL A 363 4.84 6.39 -1.23
CA VAL A 363 3.47 6.88 -1.38
C VAL A 363 2.53 6.03 -0.54
N HIS A 364 2.60 4.72 -0.72
CA HIS A 364 1.76 3.78 0.01
C HIS A 364 2.15 3.68 1.50
N ALA A 365 3.44 3.65 1.83
CA ALA A 365 3.88 3.55 3.22
C ALA A 365 3.39 4.72 4.08
N VAL A 366 3.43 5.95 3.55
CA VAL A 366 2.87 7.12 4.23
C VAL A 366 1.34 7.09 4.20
N GLY A 367 0.76 6.77 3.04
CA GLY A 367 -0.69 6.77 2.86
C GLY A 367 -1.42 5.74 3.71
N HIS A 368 -0.87 4.54 3.90
CA HIS A 368 -1.43 3.53 4.82
C HIS A 368 -1.47 4.05 6.25
N THR A 369 -0.42 4.75 6.67
CA THR A 369 -0.36 5.37 7.99
C THR A 369 -1.45 6.42 8.17
N LEU A 370 -1.64 7.29 7.17
CA LEU A 370 -2.70 8.32 7.20
C LEU A 370 -4.09 7.69 7.18
N GLY A 371 -4.30 6.65 6.39
CA GLY A 371 -5.54 5.88 6.37
C GLY A 371 -5.85 5.22 7.72
N GLY A 372 -4.83 4.74 8.43
CA GLY A 372 -4.97 4.17 9.78
C GLY A 372 -5.29 5.21 10.85
N LEU A 373 -4.62 6.37 10.82
CA LEU A 373 -4.79 7.43 11.83
C LEU A 373 -6.05 8.26 11.63
N TYR A 374 -6.36 8.61 10.38
CA TYR A 374 -7.38 9.63 10.06
C TYR A 374 -8.54 9.07 9.25
N HIS A 375 -8.53 7.78 8.93
CA HIS A 375 -9.54 7.14 8.08
C HIS A 375 -9.71 7.84 6.70
N THR A 376 -8.63 8.44 6.19
CA THR A 376 -8.63 9.07 4.87
C THR A 376 -8.91 8.04 3.77
N PRO A 377 -9.70 8.38 2.74
CA PRO A 377 -9.90 7.50 1.60
C PRO A 377 -8.56 7.16 0.92
N HIS A 378 -8.29 5.87 0.74
CA HIS A 378 -6.99 5.35 0.30
C HIS A 378 -6.52 6.02 -1.01
N GLY A 379 -7.28 5.91 -2.09
CA GLY A 379 -6.90 6.45 -3.38
C GLY A 379 -6.75 7.99 -3.40
N LEU A 380 -7.53 8.72 -2.57
CA LEU A 380 -7.35 10.16 -2.39
C LEU A 380 -5.96 10.46 -1.81
N THR A 381 -5.61 9.74 -0.74
CA THR A 381 -4.33 9.91 -0.05
C THR A 381 -3.16 9.62 -0.99
N MET A 382 -3.22 8.51 -1.74
CA MET A 382 -2.21 8.16 -2.75
C MET A 382 -2.08 9.24 -3.80
N SER A 383 -3.21 9.76 -4.31
CA SER A 383 -3.24 10.81 -5.33
C SER A 383 -2.51 12.09 -4.90
N VAL A 384 -2.70 12.49 -3.65
CA VAL A 384 -2.05 13.71 -3.12
C VAL A 384 -0.55 13.51 -2.95
N ILE A 385 -0.12 12.36 -2.44
CA ILE A 385 1.28 12.10 -2.08
C ILE A 385 2.17 11.84 -3.30
N LEU A 386 1.65 11.18 -4.35
CA LEU A 386 2.43 10.66 -5.49
C LEU A 386 3.38 11.70 -6.12
N PRO A 387 2.94 12.88 -6.59
CA PRO A 387 3.83 13.82 -7.28
C PRO A 387 4.95 14.32 -6.37
N HIS A 388 4.68 14.50 -5.09
CA HIS A 388 5.66 14.97 -4.11
C HIS A 388 6.76 13.92 -3.86
N VAL A 389 6.40 12.65 -3.73
CA VAL A 389 7.39 11.55 -3.57
C VAL A 389 8.26 11.43 -4.81
N MET A 390 7.66 11.46 -6.00
CA MET A 390 8.41 11.34 -7.25
C MET A 390 9.38 12.52 -7.44
N ARG A 391 8.94 13.73 -7.15
CA ARG A 391 9.80 14.93 -7.21
C ARG A 391 10.92 14.85 -6.17
N GLN A 392 10.64 14.36 -4.97
CA GLN A 392 11.64 14.26 -3.90
C GLN A 392 12.68 13.15 -4.14
N PHE A 393 12.36 12.10 -4.90
CA PHE A 393 13.37 11.15 -5.36
C PHE A 393 14.39 11.77 -6.31
N GLY A 394 14.01 12.85 -7.02
CA GLY A 394 14.88 13.63 -7.88
C GLY A 394 15.58 12.78 -8.95
N PRO A 395 16.88 13.00 -9.22
CA PRO A 395 17.60 12.34 -10.30
C PRO A 395 17.55 10.81 -10.26
N ALA A 396 17.32 10.20 -9.09
CA ALA A 396 17.22 8.75 -8.96
C ALA A 396 15.96 8.17 -9.66
N ALA A 397 14.89 8.97 -9.75
CA ALA A 397 13.66 8.57 -10.43
C ALA A 397 13.59 9.05 -11.90
N HIS A 398 14.38 10.06 -12.29
CA HIS A 398 14.22 10.74 -13.58
C HIS A 398 14.20 9.81 -14.78
N LYS A 399 15.11 8.83 -14.86
CA LYS A 399 15.16 7.90 -16.01
C LYS A 399 13.89 7.07 -16.16
N TYR A 400 13.24 6.72 -15.05
CA TYR A 400 12.02 5.93 -15.06
C TYR A 400 10.82 6.78 -15.45
N LEU A 401 10.71 7.99 -14.87
CA LEU A 401 9.62 8.92 -15.17
C LEU A 401 9.72 9.43 -16.62
N ALA A 402 10.94 9.72 -17.10
CA ALA A 402 11.18 10.08 -18.50
C ALA A 402 10.75 8.95 -19.46
N ARG A 403 11.01 7.68 -19.11
CA ARG A 403 10.54 6.55 -19.90
C ARG A 403 9.01 6.45 -19.92
N LEU A 404 8.36 6.70 -18.80
CA LEU A 404 6.88 6.75 -18.74
C LEU A 404 6.31 7.89 -19.58
N ALA A 405 6.96 9.06 -19.59
CA ALA A 405 6.60 10.16 -20.50
C ALA A 405 6.73 9.75 -21.97
N GLU A 406 7.78 9.01 -22.33
CA GLU A 406 7.98 8.47 -23.69
C GLU A 406 6.90 7.45 -24.07
N VAL A 407 6.56 6.54 -23.17
CA VAL A 407 5.48 5.55 -23.34
C VAL A 407 4.13 6.22 -23.60
N CYS A 408 3.88 7.33 -22.90
CA CYS A 408 2.69 8.15 -23.08
C CYS A 408 2.75 9.08 -24.30
N GLU A 409 3.87 9.10 -25.02
CA GLU A 409 4.08 9.97 -26.19
C GLU A 409 3.85 11.47 -25.87
N MET A 410 4.27 11.88 -24.68
CA MET A 410 4.07 13.26 -24.23
C MET A 410 4.77 14.27 -25.15
N PRO A 411 4.20 15.45 -25.38
CA PRO A 411 4.74 16.44 -26.32
C PRO A 411 6.21 16.82 -26.09
N ILE A 412 6.65 16.83 -24.84
CA ILE A 412 8.05 17.09 -24.45
C ILE A 412 9.03 16.10 -25.09
N CYS A 413 8.60 14.87 -25.33
CA CYS A 413 9.47 13.82 -25.89
C CYS A 413 9.87 14.09 -27.35
N SER A 414 9.11 14.94 -28.07
CA SER A 414 9.39 15.35 -29.44
C SER A 414 10.12 16.70 -29.52
N GLN A 415 10.42 17.34 -28.40
CA GLN A 415 11.10 18.65 -28.37
C GLN A 415 12.62 18.47 -28.53
N PRO A 416 13.26 19.16 -29.48
CA PRO A 416 14.71 19.11 -29.63
C PRO A 416 15.42 19.60 -28.35
N GLY A 417 16.38 18.83 -27.86
CA GLY A 417 17.17 19.19 -26.69
C GLY A 417 16.53 18.88 -25.34
N ALA A 418 15.32 18.32 -25.30
CA ALA A 418 14.68 17.89 -24.05
C ALA A 418 15.53 16.84 -23.31
N THR A 419 15.87 17.16 -22.08
CA THR A 419 16.68 16.28 -21.23
C THR A 419 15.80 15.20 -20.54
N ILE A 420 16.46 14.19 -19.95
CA ILE A 420 15.78 13.21 -19.10
C ILE A 420 15.04 13.89 -17.93
N ALA A 421 15.63 14.94 -17.36
CA ALA A 421 15.00 15.69 -16.26
C ALA A 421 13.75 16.43 -16.74
N ASP A 422 13.77 17.06 -17.92
CA ASP A 422 12.62 17.76 -18.49
C ASP A 422 11.44 16.80 -18.75
N LYS A 423 11.73 15.60 -19.30
CA LYS A 423 10.71 14.58 -19.51
C LYS A 423 10.13 14.06 -18.20
N ALA A 424 10.98 13.85 -17.20
CA ALA A 424 10.54 13.42 -15.87
C ALA A 424 9.65 14.47 -15.19
N GLU A 425 10.03 15.74 -15.25
CA GLU A 425 9.21 16.82 -14.68
C GLU A 425 7.89 16.97 -15.43
N ALA A 426 7.89 16.85 -16.76
CA ALA A 426 6.67 16.88 -17.55
C ALA A 426 5.69 15.75 -17.16
N PHE A 427 6.21 14.56 -16.81
CA PHE A 427 5.37 13.47 -16.32
C PHE A 427 4.78 13.78 -14.94
N ILE A 428 5.57 14.37 -14.03
CA ILE A 428 5.08 14.79 -12.70
C ILE A 428 4.04 15.91 -12.83
N SER A 429 4.31 16.91 -13.66
CA SER A 429 3.37 18.01 -13.92
C SER A 429 2.06 17.52 -14.52
N TRP A 430 2.11 16.52 -15.43
CA TRP A 430 0.89 15.88 -15.93
C TRP A 430 0.05 15.24 -14.81
N ILE A 431 0.69 14.59 -13.83
CA ILE A 431 -0.04 14.03 -12.68
C ILE A 431 -0.74 15.14 -11.89
N GLU A 432 -0.07 16.28 -11.69
CA GLU A 432 -0.63 17.44 -10.99
C GLU A 432 -1.78 18.07 -11.77
N ASP A 433 -1.62 18.29 -13.08
CA ASP A 433 -2.67 18.78 -13.97
C ASP A 433 -3.90 17.84 -13.99
N LEU A 434 -3.67 16.53 -14.00
CA LEU A 434 -4.72 15.54 -13.98
C LEU A 434 -5.50 15.58 -12.66
N LYS A 435 -4.81 15.74 -11.53
CA LYS A 435 -5.42 15.92 -10.21
C LYS A 435 -6.28 17.18 -10.18
N GLU A 436 -5.78 18.30 -10.66
CA GLU A 436 -6.51 19.56 -10.71
C GLU A 436 -7.79 19.42 -11.54
N LYS A 437 -7.71 18.83 -12.75
CA LYS A 437 -8.87 18.56 -13.62
C LYS A 437 -9.93 17.67 -12.98
N MET A 438 -9.53 16.78 -12.08
CA MET A 438 -10.42 15.85 -11.37
C MET A 438 -10.78 16.34 -9.95
N GLU A 439 -10.50 17.62 -9.64
CA GLU A 439 -10.84 18.26 -8.36
C GLU A 439 -10.23 17.51 -7.13
N ILE A 440 -9.10 16.86 -7.30
CA ILE A 440 -8.37 16.21 -6.20
C ILE A 440 -7.57 17.31 -5.46
N PRO A 441 -7.69 17.38 -4.11
CA PRO A 441 -7.01 18.42 -3.34
C PRO A 441 -5.48 18.33 -3.46
N VAL A 442 -4.83 19.47 -3.27
CA VAL A 442 -3.36 19.58 -3.29
C VAL A 442 -2.77 19.08 -1.98
N HIS A 443 -3.47 19.28 -0.87
CA HIS A 443 -3.02 18.98 0.50
C HIS A 443 -4.00 18.09 1.24
N LEU A 444 -3.54 17.49 2.34
CA LEU A 444 -4.30 16.71 3.29
C LEU A 444 -4.34 17.46 4.64
N ASP A 445 -5.28 18.39 4.79
CA ASP A 445 -5.40 19.25 5.99
C ASP A 445 -5.71 18.50 7.29
N VAL A 446 -6.05 17.20 7.18
CA VAL A 446 -6.32 16.33 8.32
C VAL A 446 -5.05 16.01 9.14
N ILE A 447 -3.87 16.13 8.55
CA ILE A 447 -2.61 15.76 9.18
C ILE A 447 -2.27 16.72 10.32
N GLN A 448 -2.23 16.20 11.55
CA GLN A 448 -1.86 16.97 12.73
C GLN A 448 -0.35 16.95 12.94
N LYS A 449 0.23 18.11 13.29
CA LYS A 449 1.68 18.24 13.49
C LYS A 449 2.22 17.29 14.56
N GLN A 450 1.48 17.04 15.61
CA GLN A 450 1.85 16.14 16.69
C GLN A 450 1.98 14.67 16.26
N ASP A 451 1.32 14.27 15.19
CA ASP A 451 1.30 12.88 14.73
C ASP A 451 2.46 12.56 13.75
N ILE A 452 3.16 13.60 13.28
CA ILE A 452 4.25 13.44 12.27
C ILE A 452 5.30 12.40 12.71
N PRO A 453 5.81 12.37 13.96
CA PRO A 453 6.77 11.37 14.37
C PRO A 453 6.23 9.94 14.30
N GLN A 454 4.95 9.75 14.62
CA GLN A 454 4.32 8.43 14.55
C GLN A 454 4.10 8.00 13.10
N ILE A 455 3.69 8.92 12.23
CA ILE A 455 3.54 8.68 10.77
C ILE A 455 4.88 8.22 10.19
N ILE A 456 5.96 8.93 10.49
CA ILE A 456 7.32 8.61 10.01
C ILE A 456 7.74 7.22 10.50
N LYS A 457 7.56 6.95 11.79
CA LYS A 457 7.93 5.67 12.40
C LYS A 457 7.23 4.50 11.72
N TRP A 458 5.94 4.61 11.46
CA TRP A 458 5.15 3.55 10.83
C TRP A 458 5.50 3.41 9.35
N ALA A 459 5.60 4.50 8.60
CA ALA A 459 5.96 4.48 7.20
C ALA A 459 7.37 3.88 6.97
N MET A 460 8.35 4.26 7.80
CA MET A 460 9.69 3.67 7.75
C MET A 460 9.68 2.19 8.08
N LYS A 461 8.89 1.77 9.09
CA LYS A 461 8.79 0.35 9.50
C LYS A 461 8.13 -0.50 8.41
N GLU A 462 7.14 0.04 7.72
CA GLU A 462 6.48 -0.65 6.63
C GLU A 462 7.41 -0.81 5.42
N ALA A 463 8.02 0.30 4.99
CA ALA A 463 8.77 0.32 3.75
C ALA A 463 10.15 -0.35 3.85
N ASN A 464 10.86 -0.14 4.95
CA ASN A 464 12.26 -0.53 5.05
C ASN A 464 12.45 -1.78 5.95
N PRO A 465 13.27 -2.74 5.54
CA PRO A 465 14.14 -2.76 4.36
C PRO A 465 13.49 -3.30 3.08
N LEU A 466 12.17 -3.65 3.10
CA LEU A 466 11.52 -4.46 2.08
C LEU A 466 11.32 -3.74 0.74
N TYR A 467 10.82 -2.50 0.76
CA TYR A 467 10.48 -1.78 -0.46
C TYR A 467 11.73 -1.29 -1.19
N PRO A 468 11.93 -1.68 -2.46
CA PRO A 468 13.16 -1.38 -3.18
C PRO A 468 13.14 0.01 -3.83
N VAL A 469 12.76 1.02 -3.06
CA VAL A 469 12.63 2.42 -3.50
C VAL A 469 13.91 2.97 -4.11
N PRO A 470 13.85 3.96 -5.02
CA PRO A 470 15.02 4.55 -5.67
C PRO A 470 16.04 5.11 -4.68
N VAL A 471 15.56 5.83 -3.66
CA VAL A 471 16.38 6.42 -2.60
C VAL A 471 15.82 6.01 -1.24
N ILE A 472 16.66 5.44 -0.38
CA ILE A 472 16.27 5.13 1.00
C ILE A 472 16.32 6.42 1.81
N TRP A 473 15.15 6.83 2.31
CA TRP A 473 14.97 8.04 3.09
C TRP A 473 15.30 7.85 4.57
N GLY A 474 15.75 8.93 5.20
CA GLY A 474 15.81 9.10 6.64
C GLY A 474 14.61 9.87 7.17
N VAL A 475 14.58 10.12 8.48
CA VAL A 475 13.52 10.86 9.18
C VAL A 475 13.26 12.22 8.53
N SER A 476 14.31 13.00 8.28
CA SER A 476 14.19 14.35 7.69
C SER A 476 13.59 14.36 6.28
N ASP A 477 13.77 13.30 5.51
CA ASP A 477 13.18 13.20 4.17
C ASP A 477 11.66 13.00 4.27
N PHE A 478 11.22 12.15 5.23
CA PHE A 478 9.79 11.96 5.50
C PHE A 478 9.15 13.21 6.11
N GLU A 479 9.83 13.90 7.03
CA GLU A 479 9.35 15.17 7.59
C GLU A 479 9.07 16.19 6.48
N LYS A 480 10.03 16.36 5.58
CA LYS A 480 9.88 17.26 4.43
C LYS A 480 8.67 16.89 3.56
N LEU A 481 8.49 15.59 3.26
CA LEU A 481 7.33 15.13 2.50
C LEU A 481 6.03 15.46 3.24
N ILE A 482 5.93 15.09 4.51
CA ILE A 482 4.69 15.25 5.30
C ILE A 482 4.33 16.72 5.45
N ASP A 483 5.31 17.59 5.71
CA ASP A 483 5.08 19.04 5.76
C ASP A 483 4.58 19.60 4.41
N THR A 484 5.09 19.07 3.29
CA THR A 484 4.60 19.47 1.96
C THR A 484 3.18 19.00 1.72
N VAL A 485 2.86 17.75 2.08
CA VAL A 485 1.54 17.13 1.86
C VAL A 485 0.47 17.71 2.78
N ARG A 486 0.84 18.09 4.01
CA ARG A 486 -0.08 18.65 5.00
C ARG A 486 -0.63 20.03 4.61
N GLY A 487 0.12 20.81 3.83
CA GLY A 487 -0.18 22.24 3.66
C GLY A 487 0.21 23.06 4.89
N LYS A 488 -0.13 24.34 4.87
CA LYS A 488 0.15 25.27 5.97
C LYS A 488 -1.00 25.34 6.95
#